data_843b011a222bfe5a7b93685b53494d15
#
_entry.id   843b011a222bfe5a7b93685b53494d15
#
_cell.length_a   1.000
_cell.length_b   1.000
_cell.length_c   1.000
_cell.angle_alpha   90.00
_cell.angle_beta   90.00
_cell.angle_gamma   90.00
#
_symmetry.space_group_name_H-M   'P 1'
#
loop_
_entity.id
_entity.type
_entity.pdbx_description
1 polymer ?
#
loop_
_entity_poly.entity_id
_entity_poly.type
_entity_poly.pdbx_seq_one_letter_code
_entity_poly.pdbx_strand_id
1 'polypeptide(L)'
;GSRWGGATGAGGEAPKLLLRCSPNDQVWIDTYQDDPANTDQHYLVKFPRGQRTELDNNILRAEYHFYHELASLGIATIDTQGMRLLEGERYPSLWLPRFDVDYPAGKRTLYGLESVYSAMKRQPGSFLNHFDVIEALVGLLSQQYRVRELGGHFDTARFVSEWVKRDLLNVAFANSDNHGRNTALLKTPQGIWLAPVYDFAPMKADPESIIRTTTWGAPFEEGPEFNWVA
;
A
#
# COMPACT_ATOMS: atom_id res chain seq x y z
N GLY A 1 -3.64 -8.95 -15.46
CA GLY A 1 -4.84 -8.19 -15.21
C GLY A 1 -5.31 -8.45 -13.78
N SER A 2 -4.78 -7.72 -12.81
CA SER A 2 -5.28 -7.76 -11.43
C SER A 2 -6.63 -7.04 -11.42
N ARG A 3 -7.69 -7.80 -11.38
CA ARG A 3 -9.01 -7.31 -11.02
C ARG A 3 -8.97 -6.90 -9.55
N TRP A 4 -9.13 -5.64 -9.28
CA TRP A 4 -9.67 -5.16 -8.01
C TRP A 4 -11.16 -5.56 -8.01
N GLY A 5 -11.41 -6.86 -8.03
CA GLY A 5 -12.73 -7.39 -7.91
C GLY A 5 -13.15 -7.31 -6.47
N GLY A 6 -14.31 -6.73 -6.20
CA GLY A 6 -14.92 -6.77 -4.89
C GLY A 6 -15.02 -8.21 -4.40
N ALA A 7 -14.04 -8.63 -3.63
CA ALA A 7 -14.13 -9.85 -2.86
C ALA A 7 -14.89 -9.49 -1.59
N THR A 8 -16.17 -9.77 -1.59
CA THR A 8 -16.91 -10.09 -0.36
C THR A 8 -16.34 -11.41 0.16
N GLY A 9 -15.09 -11.36 0.64
CA GLY A 9 -14.46 -12.46 1.37
C GLY A 9 -14.91 -12.36 2.83
N ALA A 10 -15.48 -13.41 3.35
CA ALA A 10 -15.65 -13.61 4.77
C ALA A 10 -14.26 -13.59 5.42
N GLY A 11 -13.95 -12.53 6.16
CA GLY A 11 -12.67 -12.35 6.85
C GLY A 11 -12.18 -10.90 6.80
N GLY A 12 -12.74 -10.03 7.62
CA GLY A 12 -12.09 -8.87 8.18
C GLY A 12 -11.55 -7.74 7.27
N GLU A 13 -11.62 -7.82 5.96
CA GLU A 13 -11.16 -6.72 5.10
C GLU A 13 -12.07 -5.49 5.21
N ALA A 14 -11.48 -4.30 5.32
CA ALA A 14 -12.22 -3.05 5.29
C ALA A 14 -12.97 -2.90 3.96
N PRO A 15 -14.28 -2.58 3.96
CA PRO A 15 -15.01 -2.29 2.74
C PRO A 15 -14.36 -1.14 1.98
N LYS A 16 -14.21 -1.30 0.66
CA LYS A 16 -13.51 -0.34 -0.20
C LYS A 16 -14.34 -0.05 -1.44
N LEU A 17 -14.34 1.22 -1.88
CA LEU A 17 -14.95 1.65 -3.14
C LEU A 17 -13.92 2.39 -3.98
N LEU A 18 -13.97 2.20 -5.30
CA LEU A 18 -13.24 3.05 -6.23
C LEU A 18 -14.19 4.14 -6.71
N LEU A 19 -13.86 5.37 -6.38
CA LEU A 19 -14.66 6.55 -6.72
C LEU A 19 -13.83 7.55 -7.50
N ARG A 20 -14.52 8.41 -8.20
CA ARG A 20 -13.99 9.53 -8.94
C ARG A 20 -14.66 10.81 -8.48
N CYS A 21 -13.91 11.87 -8.32
CA CYS A 21 -14.37 13.16 -7.85
C CYS A 21 -13.95 14.26 -8.81
N SER A 22 -14.91 15.05 -9.28
CA SER A 22 -14.64 16.22 -10.10
C SER A 22 -14.15 17.40 -9.28
N PRO A 23 -13.60 18.46 -9.92
CA PRO A 23 -13.17 19.68 -9.23
C PRO A 23 -14.27 20.40 -8.45
N ASN A 24 -15.54 20.17 -8.78
CA ASN A 24 -16.71 20.73 -8.08
C ASN A 24 -17.38 19.72 -7.13
N ASP A 25 -16.60 18.75 -6.63
CA ASP A 25 -16.99 17.75 -5.63
C ASP A 25 -18.17 16.84 -6.01
N GLN A 26 -18.41 16.69 -7.31
CA GLN A 26 -19.32 15.63 -7.75
C GLN A 26 -18.60 14.29 -7.75
N VAL A 27 -19.26 13.26 -7.22
CA VAL A 27 -18.68 11.94 -7.01
C VAL A 27 -19.46 10.87 -7.76
N TRP A 28 -18.76 9.98 -8.42
CA TRP A 28 -19.36 8.79 -9.02
C TRP A 28 -18.44 7.56 -8.95
N ILE A 29 -19.03 6.41 -9.22
CA ILE A 29 -18.26 5.15 -9.25
C ILE A 29 -17.25 5.22 -10.39
N ASP A 30 -16.00 4.85 -10.12
CA ASP A 30 -14.96 4.80 -11.14
C ASP A 30 -15.22 3.65 -12.10
N THR A 31 -15.55 3.98 -13.35
CA THR A 31 -15.82 3.02 -14.42
C THR A 31 -14.76 3.11 -15.51
N TYR A 32 -14.50 1.99 -16.18
CA TYR A 32 -13.51 1.93 -17.28
C TYR A 32 -13.96 2.62 -18.56
N GLN A 33 -15.21 3.04 -18.65
CA GLN A 33 -15.82 3.60 -19.86
C GLN A 33 -15.72 5.13 -19.96
N ASP A 34 -14.88 5.72 -19.13
CA ASP A 34 -14.72 7.16 -19.10
C ASP A 34 -13.88 7.69 -20.24
N ASP A 35 -14.17 8.91 -20.65
CA ASP A 35 -13.31 9.68 -21.55
C ASP A 35 -11.90 9.79 -20.95
N PRO A 36 -10.85 9.32 -21.65
CA PRO A 36 -9.47 9.44 -21.19
C PRO A 36 -9.00 10.89 -20.97
N ALA A 37 -9.68 11.87 -21.56
CA ALA A 37 -9.42 13.29 -21.35
C ALA A 37 -10.00 13.82 -20.03
N ASN A 38 -10.82 13.04 -19.35
CA ASN A 38 -11.35 13.43 -18.04
C ASN A 38 -10.24 13.36 -16.98
N THR A 39 -10.01 14.48 -16.29
CA THR A 39 -8.97 14.67 -15.27
C THR A 39 -9.50 14.68 -13.85
N ASP A 40 -10.65 14.05 -13.60
CA ASP A 40 -11.17 13.89 -12.24
C ASP A 40 -10.18 13.17 -11.34
N GLN A 41 -10.19 13.50 -10.05
CA GLN A 41 -9.37 12.82 -9.05
C GLN A 41 -9.94 11.43 -8.78
N HIS A 42 -9.09 10.41 -8.85
CA HIS A 42 -9.45 9.04 -8.52
C HIS A 42 -9.12 8.72 -7.07
N TYR A 43 -10.05 8.07 -6.39
CA TYR A 43 -9.94 7.69 -4.98
C TYR A 43 -10.19 6.21 -4.75
N LEU A 44 -9.42 5.65 -3.83
CA LEU A 44 -9.81 4.48 -3.07
C LEU A 44 -10.44 4.97 -1.76
N VAL A 45 -11.72 4.68 -1.54
CA VAL A 45 -12.41 5.07 -0.32
C VAL A 45 -12.56 3.85 0.58
N LYS A 46 -12.05 3.97 1.80
CA LYS A 46 -12.14 2.94 2.84
C LYS A 46 -13.18 3.32 3.88
N PHE A 47 -13.82 2.29 4.42
CA PHE A 47 -14.72 2.36 5.55
C PHE A 47 -14.19 1.49 6.69
N PRO A 48 -14.65 1.70 7.95
CA PRO A 48 -14.24 0.85 9.06
C PRO A 48 -14.53 -0.61 8.78
N ARG A 49 -13.59 -1.48 9.15
CA ARG A 49 -13.73 -2.93 9.02
C ARG A 49 -14.61 -3.52 10.13
N GLY A 50 -14.83 -4.82 10.07
CA GLY A 50 -15.50 -5.57 11.11
C GLY A 50 -16.93 -5.11 11.38
N GLN A 51 -17.26 -4.94 12.66
CA GLN A 51 -18.59 -4.53 13.11
C GLN A 51 -18.75 -3.01 13.21
N ARG A 52 -17.75 -2.24 12.79
CA ARG A 52 -17.73 -0.77 12.83
C ARG A 52 -17.88 -0.24 14.27
N THR A 53 -17.22 -0.89 15.19
CA THR A 53 -17.12 -0.43 16.58
C THR A 53 -16.34 0.89 16.65
N GLU A 54 -16.33 1.54 17.80
CA GLU A 54 -15.51 2.74 18.00
C GLU A 54 -14.02 2.46 17.78
N LEU A 55 -13.55 1.27 18.15
CA LEU A 55 -12.17 0.84 17.88
C LEU A 55 -11.91 0.72 16.37
N ASP A 56 -12.81 0.10 15.61
CA ASP A 56 -12.70 -0.01 14.15
C ASP A 56 -12.66 1.38 13.48
N ASN A 57 -13.50 2.31 13.96
CA ASN A 57 -13.52 3.70 13.51
C ASN A 57 -12.19 4.40 13.81
N ASN A 58 -11.62 4.18 15.00
CA ASN A 58 -10.38 4.80 15.43
C ASN A 58 -9.16 4.22 14.69
N ILE A 59 -9.17 2.95 14.31
CA ILE A 59 -8.13 2.36 13.44
C ILE A 59 -8.13 3.06 12.09
N LEU A 60 -9.30 3.32 11.49
CA LEU A 60 -9.39 4.04 10.21
C LEU A 60 -8.92 5.50 10.33
N ARG A 61 -9.30 6.20 11.42
CA ARG A 61 -8.82 7.56 11.70
C ARG A 61 -7.30 7.59 11.90
N ALA A 62 -6.76 6.60 12.60
CA ALA A 62 -5.31 6.48 12.81
C ALA A 62 -4.56 6.26 11.48
N GLU A 63 -5.11 5.49 10.55
CA GLU A 63 -4.52 5.31 9.22
C GLU A 63 -4.32 6.65 8.51
N TYR A 64 -5.30 7.57 8.56
CA TYR A 64 -5.17 8.92 8.02
C TYR A 64 -3.99 9.67 8.63
N HIS A 65 -3.88 9.69 9.95
CA HIS A 65 -2.79 10.38 10.64
C HIS A 65 -1.43 9.74 10.37
N PHE A 66 -1.37 8.42 10.27
CA PHE A 66 -0.13 7.70 9.98
C PHE A 66 0.47 8.07 8.63
N TYR A 67 -0.35 8.28 7.59
CA TYR A 67 0.17 8.76 6.31
C TYR A 67 0.80 10.14 6.43
N HIS A 68 0.21 11.05 7.20
CA HIS A 68 0.79 12.38 7.45
C HIS A 68 2.12 12.28 8.20
N GLU A 69 2.21 11.40 9.21
CA GLU A 69 3.46 11.17 9.93
C GLU A 69 4.54 10.55 9.03
N LEU A 70 4.18 9.54 8.23
CA LEU A 70 5.11 8.95 7.27
C LEU A 70 5.65 10.00 6.28
N ALA A 71 4.79 10.85 5.76
CA ALA A 71 5.18 11.94 4.86
C ALA A 71 6.13 12.92 5.56
N SER A 72 5.88 13.27 6.83
CA SER A 72 6.76 14.15 7.63
C SER A 72 8.15 13.54 7.85
N LEU A 73 8.24 12.21 7.91
CA LEU A 73 9.50 11.45 8.00
C LEU A 73 10.20 11.27 6.64
N GLY A 74 9.67 11.86 5.57
CA GLY A 74 10.22 11.74 4.22
C GLY A 74 10.00 10.37 3.57
N ILE A 75 9.00 9.62 4.02
CA ILE A 75 8.62 8.33 3.42
C ILE A 75 7.65 8.57 2.26
N ALA A 76 7.90 7.92 1.14
CA ALA A 76 6.96 7.93 0.02
C ALA A 76 5.68 7.20 0.40
N THR A 77 4.61 7.95 0.56
CA THR A 77 3.27 7.44 0.92
C THR A 77 2.22 7.99 -0.04
N ILE A 78 0.96 7.56 0.12
CA ILE A 78 -0.19 8.13 -0.59
C ILE A 78 -0.19 9.65 -0.41
N ASP A 79 -0.59 10.39 -1.45
CA ASP A 79 -0.63 11.86 -1.41
C ASP A 79 -1.52 12.35 -0.26
N THR A 80 -0.88 12.99 0.71
CA THR A 80 -1.56 13.49 1.91
C THR A 80 -2.31 14.81 1.68
N GLN A 81 -1.98 15.57 0.63
CA GLN A 81 -2.68 16.82 0.33
C GLN A 81 -4.05 16.58 -0.29
N GLY A 82 -4.17 15.54 -1.12
CA GLY A 82 -5.43 15.13 -1.71
C GLY A 82 -6.27 14.20 -0.82
N MET A 83 -5.73 13.73 0.30
CA MET A 83 -6.37 12.79 1.20
C MET A 83 -7.47 13.47 2.03
N ARG A 84 -8.57 12.75 2.27
CA ARG A 84 -9.69 13.27 3.08
C ARG A 84 -10.13 12.24 4.12
N LEU A 85 -10.37 12.70 5.33
CA LEU A 85 -11.07 11.95 6.37
C LEU A 85 -12.42 12.63 6.60
N LEU A 86 -13.52 11.98 6.25
CA LEU A 86 -14.87 12.53 6.36
C LEU A 86 -15.63 11.76 7.44
N GLU A 87 -16.12 12.51 8.42
CA GLU A 87 -17.00 11.96 9.46
C GLU A 87 -18.44 11.90 8.91
N GLY A 88 -18.98 10.69 8.85
CA GLY A 88 -20.38 10.47 8.47
C GLY A 88 -21.28 10.33 9.70
N GLU A 89 -22.58 10.27 9.50
CA GLU A 89 -23.56 10.12 10.60
C GLU A 89 -23.35 8.83 11.43
N ARG A 90 -22.84 7.78 10.81
CA ARG A 90 -22.68 6.46 11.47
C ARG A 90 -21.23 6.07 11.67
N TYR A 91 -20.36 6.39 10.73
CA TYR A 91 -18.95 6.02 10.75
C TYR A 91 -18.14 6.89 9.77
N PRO A 92 -16.83 7.04 10.00
CA PRO A 92 -15.96 7.80 9.12
C PRO A 92 -15.71 7.09 7.78
N SER A 93 -15.22 7.84 6.80
CA SER A 93 -14.67 7.32 5.55
C SER A 93 -13.32 7.97 5.26
N LEU A 94 -12.37 7.18 4.80
CA LEU A 94 -11.02 7.61 4.44
C LEU A 94 -10.86 7.57 2.92
N TRP A 95 -10.64 8.73 2.32
CA TRP A 95 -10.51 8.95 0.88
C TRP A 95 -9.04 9.07 0.52
N LEU A 96 -8.51 8.08 -0.15
CA LEU A 96 -7.10 7.95 -0.51
C LEU A 96 -6.93 8.21 -2.01
N PRO A 97 -6.21 9.28 -2.42
CA PRO A 97 -5.86 9.49 -3.82
C PRO A 97 -5.14 8.27 -4.39
N ARG A 98 -5.56 7.81 -5.55
CA ARG A 98 -4.91 6.68 -6.21
C ARG A 98 -3.57 7.11 -6.81
N PHE A 99 -2.51 6.45 -6.41
CA PHE A 99 -1.15 6.68 -6.90
C PHE A 99 -0.81 5.93 -8.20
N ASP A 100 -1.69 5.01 -8.61
CA ASP A 100 -1.56 4.25 -9.86
C ASP A 100 -2.29 4.90 -11.06
N VAL A 101 -2.86 6.09 -10.86
CA VAL A 101 -3.51 6.90 -11.89
C VAL A 101 -2.74 8.20 -12.06
N ASP A 102 -2.39 8.54 -13.30
CA ASP A 102 -1.70 9.77 -13.65
C ASP A 102 -2.24 10.34 -14.97
N TYR A 103 -1.92 11.60 -15.25
CA TYR A 103 -2.42 12.33 -16.42
C TYR A 103 -1.29 12.95 -17.25
N PRO A 104 -0.31 12.17 -17.75
CA PRO A 104 0.73 12.71 -18.61
C PRO A 104 0.09 13.31 -19.86
N ALA A 105 0.45 14.59 -20.14
CA ALA A 105 -0.12 15.36 -21.26
C ALA A 105 -1.67 15.42 -21.26
N GLY A 106 -2.29 15.42 -20.09
CA GLY A 106 -3.76 15.52 -19.93
C GLY A 106 -4.53 14.25 -20.27
N LYS A 107 -3.84 13.11 -20.49
CA LYS A 107 -4.47 11.84 -20.79
C LYS A 107 -4.33 10.87 -19.63
N ARG A 108 -5.45 10.30 -19.16
CA ARG A 108 -5.44 9.30 -18.10
C ARG A 108 -4.56 8.10 -18.45
N THR A 109 -3.64 7.79 -17.58
CA THR A 109 -2.75 6.65 -17.67
C THR A 109 -2.83 5.84 -16.37
N LEU A 110 -3.00 4.54 -16.50
CA LEU A 110 -2.97 3.61 -15.37
C LEU A 110 -1.59 2.95 -15.30
N TYR A 111 -0.95 3.04 -14.14
CA TYR A 111 0.32 2.39 -13.88
C TYR A 111 0.11 0.95 -13.40
N GLY A 112 1.04 0.07 -13.74
CA GLY A 112 1.00 -1.31 -13.30
C GLY A 112 1.40 -1.42 -11.82
N LEU A 113 0.58 -2.11 -11.03
CA LEU A 113 0.86 -2.44 -9.64
C LEU A 113 1.01 -3.95 -9.48
N GLU A 114 2.11 -4.39 -8.88
CA GLU A 114 2.39 -5.81 -8.66
C GLU A 114 2.82 -6.06 -7.22
N SER A 115 2.00 -6.81 -6.48
CA SER A 115 2.30 -7.15 -5.09
C SER A 115 3.54 -8.04 -4.98
N VAL A 116 4.17 -8.06 -3.79
CA VAL A 116 5.29 -8.96 -3.49
C VAL A 116 4.91 -10.41 -3.72
N TYR A 117 3.71 -10.83 -3.31
CA TYR A 117 3.24 -12.20 -3.59
C TYR A 117 3.23 -12.51 -5.09
N SER A 118 2.72 -11.58 -5.90
CA SER A 118 2.70 -11.75 -7.37
C SER A 118 4.11 -11.81 -7.96
N ALA A 119 4.97 -10.85 -7.58
CA ALA A 119 6.35 -10.77 -8.08
C ALA A 119 7.17 -12.02 -7.75
N MET A 120 6.96 -12.59 -6.57
CA MET A 120 7.63 -13.81 -6.11
C MET A 120 6.89 -15.11 -6.51
N LYS A 121 5.74 -15.01 -7.19
CA LYS A 121 4.89 -16.16 -7.53
C LYS A 121 4.48 -16.99 -6.31
N ARG A 122 4.21 -16.32 -5.20
CA ARG A 122 3.75 -16.94 -3.94
C ARG A 122 2.24 -16.82 -3.82
N GLN A 123 1.63 -17.80 -3.16
CA GLN A 123 0.21 -17.78 -2.86
C GLN A 123 -0.08 -16.69 -1.82
N PRO A 124 -1.21 -15.97 -1.94
CA PRO A 124 -1.67 -15.05 -0.91
C PRO A 124 -1.78 -15.75 0.45
N GLY A 125 -1.30 -15.09 1.51
CA GLY A 125 -1.29 -15.65 2.87
C GLY A 125 -0.04 -16.48 3.21
N SER A 126 0.88 -16.68 2.24
CA SER A 126 2.16 -17.34 2.52
C SER A 126 2.99 -16.52 3.51
N PHE A 127 3.66 -17.21 4.44
CA PHE A 127 4.72 -16.61 5.24
C PHE A 127 5.93 -16.30 4.37
N LEU A 128 6.53 -15.13 4.55
CA LEU A 128 7.70 -14.66 3.82
C LEU A 128 8.81 -14.30 4.81
N ASN A 129 10.06 -14.51 4.38
CA ASN A 129 11.23 -14.00 5.07
C ASN A 129 11.72 -12.74 4.34
N HIS A 130 12.03 -11.65 5.09
CA HIS A 130 12.47 -10.38 4.50
C HIS A 130 13.75 -10.52 3.66
N PHE A 131 14.72 -11.34 4.09
CA PHE A 131 15.95 -11.54 3.33
C PHE A 131 15.68 -12.20 1.98
N ASP A 132 14.84 -13.25 1.95
CA ASP A 132 14.46 -13.93 0.71
C ASP A 132 13.69 -12.98 -0.24
N VAL A 133 12.81 -12.13 0.31
CA VAL A 133 12.07 -11.13 -0.47
C VAL A 133 13.02 -10.11 -1.07
N ILE A 134 13.92 -9.55 -0.27
CA ILE A 134 14.92 -8.58 -0.73
C ILE A 134 15.77 -9.18 -1.86
N GLU A 135 16.31 -10.36 -1.67
CA GLU A 135 17.14 -11.05 -2.67
C GLU A 135 16.37 -11.26 -3.98
N ALA A 136 15.16 -11.80 -3.90
CA ALA A 136 14.32 -12.05 -5.07
C ALA A 136 13.97 -10.76 -5.82
N LEU A 137 13.56 -9.70 -5.12
CA LEU A 137 13.19 -8.44 -5.73
C LEU A 137 14.40 -7.69 -6.29
N VAL A 138 15.53 -7.68 -5.62
CA VAL A 138 16.79 -7.10 -6.13
C VAL A 138 17.20 -7.80 -7.42
N GLY A 139 17.16 -9.14 -7.44
CA GLY A 139 17.44 -9.93 -8.65
C GLY A 139 16.52 -9.57 -9.81
N LEU A 140 15.21 -9.55 -9.55
CA LEU A 140 14.18 -9.21 -10.54
C LEU A 140 14.36 -7.77 -11.08
N LEU A 141 14.50 -6.78 -10.22
CA LEU A 141 14.62 -5.39 -10.61
C LEU A 141 15.93 -5.11 -11.33
N SER A 142 17.04 -5.65 -10.86
CA SER A 142 18.35 -5.51 -11.53
C SER A 142 18.31 -6.05 -12.96
N GLN A 143 17.59 -7.16 -13.18
CA GLN A 143 17.41 -7.72 -14.52
C GLN A 143 16.51 -6.82 -15.37
N GLN A 144 15.38 -6.34 -14.84
CA GLN A 144 14.45 -5.47 -15.56
C GLN A 144 15.09 -4.15 -16.00
N TYR A 145 15.91 -3.54 -15.14
CA TYR A 145 16.64 -2.32 -15.48
C TYR A 145 17.65 -2.55 -16.60
N ARG A 146 18.34 -3.69 -16.62
CA ARG A 146 19.28 -4.06 -17.71
C ARG A 146 18.58 -4.29 -19.04
N VAL A 147 17.47 -5.02 -19.04
CA VAL A 147 16.74 -5.41 -20.26
C VAL A 147 16.03 -4.22 -20.90
N ARG A 148 15.50 -3.31 -20.10
CA ARG A 148 14.71 -2.17 -20.57
C ARG A 148 15.52 -0.95 -20.96
N GLU A 149 16.83 -0.99 -20.84
CA GLU A 149 17.70 0.19 -21.07
C GLU A 149 17.17 1.44 -20.34
N LEU A 150 16.62 1.25 -19.12
CA LEU A 150 16.06 2.33 -18.31
C LEU A 150 17.15 3.32 -17.85
N GLY A 151 18.25 3.40 -18.61
CA GLY A 151 19.28 4.44 -18.54
C GLY A 151 20.07 4.46 -17.23
N GLY A 152 19.94 3.44 -16.40
CA GLY A 152 20.51 3.46 -15.07
C GLY A 152 20.82 2.10 -14.50
N HIS A 153 21.74 2.13 -13.58
CA HIS A 153 22.04 1.04 -12.69
C HIS A 153 20.97 0.98 -11.59
N PHE A 154 20.40 -0.21 -11.31
CA PHE A 154 19.50 -0.38 -10.18
C PHE A 154 20.27 -0.18 -8.87
N ASP A 155 19.86 0.80 -8.09
CA ASP A 155 20.46 1.11 -6.80
C ASP A 155 19.99 0.14 -5.72
N THR A 156 20.70 -0.96 -5.59
CA THR A 156 20.42 -2.01 -4.60
C THR A 156 20.51 -1.49 -3.17
N ALA A 157 21.51 -0.66 -2.86
CA ALA A 157 21.69 -0.15 -1.50
C ALA A 157 20.52 0.73 -1.07
N ARG A 158 20.06 1.61 -1.96
CA ARG A 158 18.88 2.43 -1.74
C ARG A 158 17.62 1.57 -1.57
N PHE A 159 17.45 0.52 -2.38
CA PHE A 159 16.29 -0.36 -2.28
C PHE A 159 16.26 -1.08 -0.94
N VAL A 160 17.36 -1.69 -0.52
CA VAL A 160 17.47 -2.40 0.76
C VAL A 160 17.23 -1.44 1.94
N SER A 161 17.86 -0.27 1.91
CA SER A 161 17.66 0.74 2.95
C SER A 161 16.19 1.16 3.07
N GLU A 162 15.52 1.40 1.94
CA GLU A 162 14.10 1.76 1.94
C GLU A 162 13.21 0.62 2.45
N TRP A 163 13.52 -0.63 2.08
CA TRP A 163 12.80 -1.81 2.56
C TRP A 163 12.89 -1.96 4.08
N VAL A 164 14.12 -1.95 4.62
CA VAL A 164 14.35 -2.06 6.07
C VAL A 164 13.68 -0.93 6.84
N LYS A 165 13.79 0.30 6.34
CA LYS A 165 13.17 1.49 6.92
C LYS A 165 11.64 1.34 6.98
N ARG A 166 10.99 0.86 5.94
CA ARG A 166 9.53 0.64 5.92
C ARG A 166 9.11 -0.42 6.93
N ASP A 167 9.88 -1.51 7.08
CA ASP A 167 9.54 -2.52 8.06
C ASP A 167 9.79 -2.06 9.49
N LEU A 168 10.84 -1.29 9.74
CA LEU A 168 11.05 -0.63 11.03
C LEU A 168 9.84 0.26 11.40
N LEU A 169 9.27 0.96 10.43
CA LEU A 169 8.07 1.77 10.64
C LEU A 169 6.82 0.92 10.90
N ASN A 170 6.66 -0.23 10.24
CA ASN A 170 5.60 -1.18 10.59
C ASN A 170 5.67 -1.57 12.07
N VAL A 171 6.87 -1.83 12.58
CA VAL A 171 7.07 -2.17 14.01
C VAL A 171 6.76 -0.97 14.91
N ALA A 172 7.33 0.20 14.60
CA ALA A 172 7.19 1.41 15.42
C ALA A 172 5.74 1.91 15.51
N PHE A 173 4.96 1.78 14.43
CA PHE A 173 3.56 2.19 14.36
C PHE A 173 2.58 1.06 14.67
N ALA A 174 3.08 -0.08 15.15
CA ALA A 174 2.27 -1.26 15.47
C ALA A 174 1.39 -1.75 14.28
N ASN A 175 1.86 -1.58 13.05
CA ASN A 175 1.24 -2.14 11.87
C ASN A 175 1.68 -3.60 11.69
N SER A 176 0.92 -4.53 12.26
CA SER A 176 1.20 -5.97 12.15
C SER A 176 0.71 -6.59 10.84
N ASP A 177 -0.07 -5.87 10.04
CA ASP A 177 -0.62 -6.39 8.76
C ASP A 177 0.37 -6.20 7.60
N ASN A 178 1.59 -6.71 7.76
CA ASN A 178 2.68 -6.57 6.80
C ASN A 178 2.82 -7.74 5.81
N HIS A 179 1.72 -8.28 5.36
CA HIS A 179 1.76 -9.38 4.37
C HIS A 179 2.14 -8.90 2.96
N GLY A 180 2.51 -9.85 2.08
CA GLY A 180 3.04 -9.55 0.74
C GLY A 180 2.07 -8.90 -0.26
N ARG A 181 0.83 -8.55 0.13
CA ARG A 181 -0.06 -7.65 -0.64
C ARG A 181 0.09 -6.20 -0.24
N ASN A 182 0.51 -5.91 1.00
CA ASN A 182 0.63 -4.55 1.53
C ASN A 182 1.96 -3.88 1.15
N THR A 183 2.77 -4.57 0.34
CA THR A 183 3.93 -3.99 -0.34
C THR A 183 3.87 -4.40 -1.82
N ALA A 184 4.06 -3.43 -2.71
CA ALA A 184 3.99 -3.65 -4.14
C ALA A 184 5.08 -2.87 -4.90
N LEU A 185 5.31 -3.31 -6.13
CA LEU A 185 6.10 -2.59 -7.13
C LEU A 185 5.16 -1.80 -8.03
N LEU A 186 5.46 -0.53 -8.23
CA LEU A 186 4.78 0.35 -9.17
C LEU A 186 5.60 0.44 -10.47
N LYS A 187 4.95 0.15 -11.59
CA LYS A 187 5.56 0.16 -12.93
C LYS A 187 5.11 1.40 -13.69
N THR A 188 6.01 2.34 -13.87
CA THR A 188 5.77 3.60 -14.60
C THR A 188 6.64 3.66 -15.86
N PRO A 189 6.42 4.63 -16.76
CA PRO A 189 7.34 4.86 -17.89
C PRO A 189 8.78 5.16 -17.46
N GLN A 190 8.98 5.71 -16.25
CA GLN A 190 10.30 6.06 -15.71
C GLN A 190 11.03 4.86 -15.10
N GLY A 191 10.32 3.77 -14.80
CA GLY A 191 10.94 2.58 -14.23
C GLY A 191 10.01 1.80 -13.30
N ILE A 192 10.62 0.90 -12.55
CA ILE A 192 9.93 0.06 -11.57
C ILE A 192 10.57 0.32 -10.21
N TRP A 193 9.74 0.67 -9.22
CA TRP A 193 10.18 0.92 -7.86
C TRP A 193 9.11 0.49 -6.87
N LEU A 194 9.42 0.54 -5.58
CA LEU A 194 8.42 0.33 -4.52
C LEU A 194 7.28 1.35 -4.69
N ALA A 195 6.04 0.86 -4.66
CA ALA A 195 4.88 1.74 -4.59
C ALA A 195 4.94 2.62 -3.34
N PRO A 196 4.28 3.78 -3.31
CA PRO A 196 4.06 4.51 -2.07
C PRO A 196 3.51 3.59 -0.98
N VAL A 197 3.80 3.87 0.28
CA VAL A 197 3.23 3.09 1.41
C VAL A 197 1.71 3.24 1.40
N TYR A 198 1.02 2.13 1.51
CA TYR A 198 -0.44 2.02 1.58
C TYR A 198 -0.85 0.91 2.56
N ASP A 199 -2.12 0.87 2.96
CA ASP A 199 -2.64 -0.06 3.97
C ASP A 199 -1.81 -0.02 5.27
N PHE A 200 -1.57 1.18 5.80
CA PHE A 200 -0.71 1.42 6.95
C PHE A 200 -1.52 1.94 8.15
N ALA A 201 -1.92 1.04 9.00
CA ALA A 201 -2.77 1.30 10.17
C ALA A 201 -2.27 0.54 11.41
N PRO A 202 -2.67 0.91 12.64
CA PRO A 202 -2.23 0.24 13.86
C PRO A 202 -2.92 -1.13 14.03
N MET A 203 -2.62 -2.07 13.16
CA MET A 203 -3.30 -3.35 13.05
C MET A 203 -3.08 -4.29 14.24
N LYS A 204 -2.07 -4.04 15.07
CA LYS A 204 -1.89 -4.74 16.36
C LYS A 204 -3.05 -4.46 17.34
N ALA A 205 -3.77 -3.35 17.17
CA ALA A 205 -4.96 -3.01 17.96
C ALA A 205 -6.23 -3.69 17.46
N ASP A 206 -6.19 -4.35 16.29
CA ASP A 206 -7.35 -5.01 15.71
C ASP A 206 -7.79 -6.21 16.56
N PRO A 207 -9.09 -6.35 16.86
CA PRO A 207 -9.61 -7.46 17.68
C PRO A 207 -9.34 -8.86 17.10
N GLU A 208 -9.11 -8.97 15.79
CA GLU A 208 -8.78 -10.24 15.11
C GLU A 208 -7.33 -10.68 15.33
N SER A 209 -6.54 -9.89 16.09
CA SER A 209 -5.14 -10.21 16.41
C SER A 209 -4.28 -10.49 15.18
N ILE A 210 -4.25 -9.53 14.26
CA ILE A 210 -3.47 -9.64 13.02
C ILE A 210 -1.99 -9.81 13.34
N ILE A 211 -1.40 -10.91 12.87
CA ILE A 211 0.01 -11.23 13.04
C ILE A 211 0.83 -10.86 11.81
N ARG A 212 2.10 -10.58 12.03
CA ARG A 212 3.07 -10.36 10.94
C ARG A 212 3.28 -11.66 10.17
N THR A 213 3.20 -11.60 8.85
CA THR A 213 3.44 -12.74 7.97
C THR A 213 4.70 -12.60 7.11
N THR A 214 5.29 -11.40 7.07
CA THR A 214 6.63 -11.17 6.54
C THR A 214 7.54 -10.80 7.72
N THR A 215 8.54 -11.62 8.00
CA THR A 215 9.40 -11.53 9.20
C THR A 215 10.87 -11.65 8.83
N TRP A 216 11.75 -11.20 9.72
CA TRP A 216 13.20 -11.37 9.55
C TRP A 216 13.68 -12.77 9.94
N GLY A 217 12.92 -13.48 10.79
CA GLY A 217 13.32 -14.77 11.35
C GLY A 217 14.45 -14.65 12.38
N ALA A 218 14.72 -15.77 13.05
CA ALA A 218 15.82 -15.85 14.03
C ALA A 218 17.19 -15.55 13.39
N PRO A 219 18.11 -14.87 14.07
CA PRO A 219 17.99 -14.37 15.46
C PRO A 219 17.39 -12.97 15.59
N PHE A 220 16.89 -12.36 14.50
CA PHE A 220 16.46 -10.96 14.45
C PHE A 220 15.01 -10.75 14.94
N GLU A 221 14.15 -11.71 14.60
CA GLU A 221 12.72 -11.65 14.94
C GLU A 221 12.22 -13.06 15.29
N GLU A 222 11.68 -13.24 16.50
CA GLU A 222 11.08 -14.48 16.97
C GLU A 222 9.69 -14.19 17.58
N GLY A 223 8.64 -14.54 16.83
CA GLY A 223 7.27 -14.17 17.21
C GLY A 223 7.08 -12.66 17.26
N PRO A 224 6.64 -12.09 18.41
CA PRO A 224 6.46 -10.63 18.55
C PRO A 224 7.73 -9.89 19.00
N GLU A 225 8.82 -10.58 19.23
CA GLU A 225 10.05 -10.04 19.83
C GLU A 225 11.09 -9.73 18.76
N PHE A 226 11.76 -8.59 18.90
CA PHE A 226 12.83 -8.14 18.01
C PHE A 226 14.15 -8.06 18.77
N ASN A 227 15.19 -8.65 18.20
CA ASN A 227 16.55 -8.53 18.71
C ASN A 227 17.26 -7.36 17.99
N TRP A 228 17.29 -6.21 18.64
CA TRP A 228 17.89 -4.97 18.08
C TRP A 228 19.42 -4.94 18.10
N VAL A 229 20.06 -5.99 18.63
CA VAL A 229 21.52 -6.08 18.82
C VAL A 229 22.15 -7.21 18.00
N ALA A 230 21.33 -7.98 17.29
CA ALA A 230 21.79 -9.11 16.47
C ALA A 230 22.43 -8.67 15.15
#